data_4320373b8e12f68d4c6cca684987f3af
#
_entry.id   4320373b8e12f68d4c6cca684987f3af
#
_cell.length_a   1.000
_cell.length_b   1.000
_cell.length_c   1.000
_cell.angle_alpha   90.00
_cell.angle_beta   90.00
_cell.angle_gamma   90.00
#
_symmetry.space_group_name_H-M   'P 1'
#
loop_
_entity.id
_entity.type
_entity.pdbx_description
1 polymer ?
#
loop_
_entity_poly.entity_id
_entity_poly.type
_entity_poly.pdbx_seq_one_letter_code
_entity_poly.pdbx_strand_id
1 'polypeptide(L)'
;MKKLIDVCQIDAFTDEPFRGNPAGVVFSNELNTEEMQLIAREFNLSETAFLSESNKADFNLRWFTPKVEVKLCGHATIASIHYLLQQGKIKNNSNFTVSTLSGILRCNAKDGVYTLTIPTPELKLFDGNKEEIIKALSGEKSINPEKFPFILDDGGYLYIFVSSLKELMNIKPDFGKLMELSSARKGFDAFTLFTTETFEKNNHAHLRFFTPFYGIDEDPVTGSANGPLLLVLSKLGLIEEDTEGKTFTFEQGDVLGRKGRINVSYSPSKNELSIAGKAVTIFKGEIFF
;
A
#
# COMPACT_ATOMS: atom_id res chain seq x y z
N MET A 1 17.28 -5.89 -32.47
CA MET A 1 18.29 -6.38 -31.49
C MET A 1 17.54 -6.86 -30.27
N LYS A 2 17.95 -7.98 -29.66
CA LYS A 2 17.38 -8.39 -28.39
C LYS A 2 17.84 -7.40 -27.32
N LYS A 3 16.90 -6.78 -26.59
CA LYS A 3 17.22 -5.96 -25.41
C LYS A 3 17.46 -6.88 -24.23
N LEU A 4 18.46 -6.58 -23.42
CA LEU A 4 18.71 -7.22 -22.13
C LEU A 4 18.37 -6.19 -21.05
N ILE A 5 17.46 -6.53 -20.17
CA ILE A 5 16.91 -5.61 -19.16
C ILE A 5 17.13 -6.20 -17.77
N ASP A 6 17.84 -5.47 -16.92
CA ASP A 6 18.01 -5.82 -15.51
C ASP A 6 16.69 -5.70 -14.75
N VAL A 7 16.38 -6.71 -13.96
CA VAL A 7 15.16 -6.78 -13.16
C VAL A 7 15.46 -7.25 -11.75
N CYS A 8 14.67 -6.76 -10.78
CA CYS A 8 14.74 -7.20 -9.40
C CYS A 8 13.34 -7.53 -8.89
N GLN A 9 13.23 -8.49 -7.98
CA GLN A 9 12.09 -8.60 -7.07
C GLN A 9 12.53 -8.19 -5.67
N ILE A 10 11.74 -7.31 -5.06
CA ILE A 10 12.01 -6.72 -3.76
C ILE A 10 10.74 -6.80 -2.92
N ASP A 11 10.86 -7.38 -1.73
CA ASP A 11 9.79 -7.40 -0.74
C ASP A 11 9.84 -6.10 0.08
N ALA A 12 8.75 -5.32 0.04
CA ALA A 12 8.62 -4.06 0.76
C ALA A 12 7.89 -4.22 2.09
N PHE A 13 8.13 -3.28 3.03
CA PHE A 13 7.59 -3.24 4.38
C PHE A 13 8.01 -4.42 5.26
N THR A 14 9.19 -4.95 5.00
CA THR A 14 9.83 -6.04 5.75
C THR A 14 11.34 -5.95 5.65
N ASP A 15 12.04 -6.56 6.61
CA ASP A 15 13.49 -6.86 6.55
C ASP A 15 13.77 -8.38 6.45
N GLU A 16 12.70 -9.19 6.41
CA GLU A 16 12.79 -10.64 6.27
C GLU A 16 12.40 -11.06 4.83
N PRO A 17 13.20 -11.86 4.13
CA PRO A 17 12.83 -12.42 2.82
C PRO A 17 11.51 -13.19 2.86
N PHE A 18 10.74 -13.10 1.76
CA PHE A 18 9.45 -13.81 1.60
C PHE A 18 8.34 -13.32 2.53
N ARG A 19 8.49 -12.11 3.08
CA ARG A 19 7.49 -11.38 3.87
C ARG A 19 7.11 -10.10 3.15
N GLY A 20 6.28 -9.26 3.81
CA GLY A 20 5.86 -7.98 3.24
C GLY A 20 5.15 -8.10 1.89
N ASN A 21 5.25 -7.08 1.04
CA ASN A 21 4.60 -7.04 -0.27
C ASN A 21 5.64 -7.05 -1.41
N PRO A 22 5.63 -8.07 -2.29
CA PRO A 22 6.62 -8.19 -3.37
C PRO A 22 6.31 -7.20 -4.51
N ALA A 23 7.34 -6.54 -5.00
CA ALA A 23 7.29 -5.71 -6.19
C ALA A 23 8.40 -6.08 -7.18
N GLY A 24 8.08 -6.09 -8.47
CA GLY A 24 9.07 -6.03 -9.53
C GLY A 24 9.66 -4.62 -9.62
N VAL A 25 10.96 -4.49 -9.84
CA VAL A 25 11.62 -3.20 -10.05
C VAL A 25 12.54 -3.28 -11.25
N VAL A 26 12.36 -2.34 -12.16
CA VAL A 26 13.12 -2.22 -13.42
C VAL A 26 13.60 -0.79 -13.57
N PHE A 27 14.86 -0.58 -13.92
CA PHE A 27 15.39 0.73 -14.31
C PHE A 27 15.78 0.71 -15.78
N SER A 28 15.07 1.50 -16.61
CA SER A 28 15.36 1.61 -18.03
C SER A 28 14.84 2.93 -18.61
N ASN A 29 15.66 3.57 -19.45
CA ASN A 29 15.28 4.73 -20.25
C ASN A 29 14.71 4.35 -21.63
N GLU A 30 14.72 3.06 -21.97
CA GLU A 30 14.44 2.58 -23.33
C GLU A 30 13.09 1.89 -23.49
N LEU A 31 12.40 1.59 -22.37
CA LEU A 31 11.12 0.90 -22.39
C LEU A 31 9.96 1.86 -22.70
N ASN A 32 9.14 1.49 -23.66
CA ASN A 32 7.87 2.16 -23.91
C ASN A 32 6.75 1.56 -23.00
N THR A 33 5.58 2.18 -23.01
CA THR A 33 4.43 1.80 -22.15
C THR A 33 3.97 0.36 -22.41
N GLU A 34 3.94 -0.10 -23.66
CA GLU A 34 3.51 -1.44 -24.02
C GLU A 34 4.51 -2.49 -23.50
N GLU A 35 5.80 -2.24 -23.68
CA GLU A 35 6.87 -3.10 -23.16
C GLU A 35 6.82 -3.20 -21.62
N MET A 36 6.61 -2.07 -20.91
CA MET A 36 6.41 -2.06 -19.44
C MET A 36 5.21 -2.91 -19.02
N GLN A 37 4.08 -2.82 -19.74
CA GLN A 37 2.90 -3.62 -19.45
C GLN A 37 3.13 -5.12 -19.69
N LEU A 38 3.88 -5.49 -20.75
CA LEU A 38 4.24 -6.88 -21.02
C LEU A 38 5.12 -7.46 -19.91
N ILE A 39 6.14 -6.71 -19.47
CA ILE A 39 7.03 -7.10 -18.37
C ILE A 39 6.24 -7.26 -17.07
N ALA A 40 5.37 -6.31 -16.74
CA ALA A 40 4.54 -6.40 -15.52
C ALA A 40 3.62 -7.63 -15.54
N ARG A 41 3.07 -7.98 -16.70
CA ARG A 41 2.26 -9.19 -16.87
C ARG A 41 3.06 -10.47 -16.70
N GLU A 42 4.31 -10.50 -17.20
CA GLU A 42 5.19 -11.67 -17.06
C GLU A 42 5.64 -11.86 -15.61
N PHE A 43 5.94 -10.78 -14.89
CA PHE A 43 6.23 -10.83 -13.46
C PHE A 43 5.05 -11.36 -12.63
N ASN A 44 3.83 -11.01 -13.04
CA ASN A 44 2.59 -11.43 -12.40
C ASN A 44 2.55 -11.16 -10.88
N LEU A 45 3.20 -10.09 -10.46
CA LEU A 45 3.11 -9.53 -9.12
C LEU A 45 1.98 -8.49 -9.06
N SER A 46 1.56 -8.09 -7.85
CA SER A 46 0.54 -7.04 -7.70
C SER A 46 0.94 -5.79 -8.50
N GLU A 47 2.17 -5.30 -8.37
CA GLU A 47 2.73 -4.24 -9.20
C GLU A 47 4.21 -4.45 -9.53
N THR A 48 4.59 -3.94 -10.71
CA THR A 48 5.96 -3.75 -11.15
C THR A 48 6.24 -2.27 -11.33
N ALA A 49 7.30 -1.77 -10.70
CA ALA A 49 7.78 -0.40 -10.78
C ALA A 49 8.82 -0.24 -11.90
N PHE A 50 8.63 0.79 -12.72
CA PHE A 50 9.54 1.16 -13.78
C PHE A 50 10.14 2.53 -13.48
N LEU A 51 11.43 2.55 -13.22
CA LEU A 51 12.24 3.74 -12.98
C LEU A 51 12.94 4.17 -14.26
N SER A 52 13.06 5.47 -14.47
CA SER A 52 13.87 6.07 -15.53
C SER A 52 14.42 7.43 -15.09
N GLU A 53 15.29 8.01 -15.88
CA GLU A 53 15.69 9.41 -15.71
C GLU A 53 14.51 10.35 -15.92
N SER A 54 14.55 11.52 -15.29
CA SER A 54 13.51 12.54 -15.37
C SER A 54 14.11 13.91 -15.63
N ASN A 55 13.35 14.75 -16.33
CA ASN A 55 13.65 16.18 -16.48
C ASN A 55 12.79 17.06 -15.54
N LYS A 56 11.93 16.44 -14.72
CA LYS A 56 10.99 17.13 -13.82
C LYS A 56 11.27 16.86 -12.33
N ALA A 57 11.98 15.78 -12.04
CA ALA A 57 12.32 15.31 -10.71
C ALA A 57 13.67 14.58 -10.77
N ASP A 58 14.15 14.00 -9.65
CA ASP A 58 15.38 13.22 -9.67
C ASP A 58 15.23 11.93 -10.50
N PHE A 59 14.05 11.31 -10.45
CA PHE A 59 13.68 10.14 -11.27
C PHE A 59 12.23 10.24 -11.74
N ASN A 60 11.90 9.44 -12.77
CA ASN A 60 10.53 9.15 -13.17
C ASN A 60 10.15 7.75 -12.66
N LEU A 61 8.93 7.56 -12.19
CA LEU A 61 8.45 6.31 -11.64
C LEU A 61 7.02 6.02 -12.11
N ARG A 62 6.83 4.83 -12.68
CA ARG A 62 5.54 4.34 -13.17
C ARG A 62 5.29 2.95 -12.59
N TRP A 63 4.04 2.62 -12.32
CA TRP A 63 3.65 1.34 -11.75
C TRP A 63 2.61 0.65 -12.61
N PHE A 64 2.82 -0.63 -12.84
CA PHE A 64 1.92 -1.45 -13.63
C PHE A 64 1.50 -2.69 -12.86
N THR A 65 0.19 -2.92 -12.76
CA THR A 65 -0.35 -4.24 -12.45
C THR A 65 -0.18 -5.14 -13.68
N PRO A 66 -0.44 -6.44 -13.61
CA PRO A 66 -0.47 -7.29 -14.80
C PRO A 66 -1.47 -6.83 -15.89
N LYS A 67 -2.42 -5.93 -15.56
CA LYS A 67 -3.50 -5.51 -16.48
C LYS A 67 -3.39 -4.05 -16.92
N VAL A 68 -3.03 -3.15 -16.03
CA VAL A 68 -3.09 -1.69 -16.28
C VAL A 68 -2.01 -0.93 -15.52
N GLU A 69 -1.70 0.27 -16.00
CA GLU A 69 -0.92 1.25 -15.25
C GLU A 69 -1.75 1.86 -14.13
N VAL A 70 -1.16 2.03 -12.94
CA VAL A 70 -1.79 2.66 -11.77
C VAL A 70 -1.13 3.98 -11.41
N LYS A 71 -1.89 4.88 -10.79
CA LYS A 71 -1.44 6.25 -10.51
C LYS A 71 -0.54 6.36 -9.29
N LEU A 72 -0.68 5.45 -8.33
CA LEU A 72 0.08 5.45 -7.08
C LEU A 72 0.23 4.01 -6.57
N CYS A 73 1.44 3.65 -6.11
CA CYS A 73 1.70 2.38 -5.45
C CYS A 73 2.76 2.56 -4.37
N GLY A 74 2.37 2.40 -3.10
CA GLY A 74 3.23 2.63 -1.94
C GLY A 74 4.36 1.61 -1.84
N HIS A 75 4.05 0.29 -1.83
CA HIS A 75 5.04 -0.76 -1.63
C HIS A 75 6.06 -0.82 -2.77
N ALA A 76 5.62 -0.69 -4.03
CA ALA A 76 6.52 -0.68 -5.17
C ALA A 76 7.41 0.58 -5.21
N THR A 77 6.96 1.71 -4.61
CA THR A 77 7.82 2.89 -4.40
C THR A 77 8.89 2.61 -3.33
N ILE A 78 8.52 2.03 -2.19
CA ILE A 78 9.48 1.62 -1.15
C ILE A 78 10.53 0.65 -1.72
N ALA A 79 10.10 -0.33 -2.52
CA ALA A 79 10.99 -1.23 -3.25
C ALA A 79 11.92 -0.47 -4.23
N SER A 80 11.38 0.54 -4.94
CA SER A 80 12.15 1.38 -5.86
C SER A 80 13.22 2.21 -5.15
N ILE A 81 12.93 2.77 -3.98
CA ILE A 81 13.89 3.52 -3.16
C ILE A 81 15.02 2.61 -2.71
N HIS A 82 14.69 1.40 -2.24
CA HIS A 82 15.68 0.38 -1.88
C HIS A 82 16.59 0.03 -3.06
N TYR A 83 16.01 -0.20 -4.25
CA TYR A 83 16.76 -0.46 -5.47
C TYR A 83 17.72 0.68 -5.81
N LEU A 84 17.25 1.94 -5.83
CA LEU A 84 18.06 3.11 -6.14
C LEU A 84 19.26 3.25 -5.20
N LEU A 85 19.06 3.00 -3.89
CA LEU A 85 20.14 3.01 -2.90
C LEU A 85 21.15 1.89 -3.16
N GLN A 86 20.70 0.66 -3.42
CA GLN A 86 21.57 -0.47 -3.72
C GLN A 86 22.37 -0.30 -5.01
N GLN A 87 21.84 0.41 -6.00
CA GLN A 87 22.54 0.72 -7.25
C GLN A 87 23.43 1.97 -7.15
N GLY A 88 23.53 2.59 -5.97
CA GLY A 88 24.32 3.82 -5.78
C GLY A 88 23.79 5.03 -6.53
N LYS A 89 22.52 4.98 -7.01
CA LYS A 89 21.87 6.10 -7.72
C LYS A 89 21.40 7.20 -6.78
N ILE A 90 21.19 6.87 -5.50
CA ILE A 90 20.94 7.78 -4.39
C ILE A 90 21.90 7.47 -3.23
N LYS A 91 22.09 8.41 -2.31
CA LYS A 91 22.91 8.23 -1.11
C LYS A 91 22.02 7.86 0.09
N ASN A 92 22.61 7.18 1.08
CA ASN A 92 21.97 7.06 2.38
C ASN A 92 21.80 8.46 3.01
N ASN A 93 20.76 8.65 3.81
CA ASN A 93 20.39 9.93 4.43
C ASN A 93 20.12 11.04 3.40
N SER A 94 19.47 10.71 2.29
CA SER A 94 19.12 11.67 1.24
C SER A 94 17.61 11.79 1.02
N ASN A 95 17.18 13.03 0.74
CA ASN A 95 15.85 13.33 0.21
C ASN A 95 15.97 13.45 -1.30
N PHE A 96 14.97 12.97 -2.01
CA PHE A 96 14.86 13.09 -3.45
C PHE A 96 13.39 13.03 -3.89
N THR A 97 13.15 13.26 -5.16
CA THR A 97 11.81 13.35 -5.73
C THR A 97 11.64 12.36 -6.88
N VAL A 98 10.41 11.87 -7.05
CA VAL A 98 10.03 11.07 -8.21
C VAL A 98 8.82 11.72 -8.92
N SER A 99 8.88 11.85 -10.23
CA SER A 99 7.72 12.28 -11.02
C SER A 99 6.86 11.08 -11.38
N THR A 100 5.57 11.21 -11.21
CA THR A 100 4.58 10.13 -11.40
C THR A 100 3.32 10.66 -12.09
N LEU A 101 2.37 9.78 -12.40
CA LEU A 101 1.04 10.20 -12.88
C LEU A 101 0.24 10.98 -11.84
N SER A 102 0.55 10.83 -10.55
CA SER A 102 -0.07 11.58 -9.44
C SER A 102 0.68 12.86 -9.08
N GLY A 103 1.67 13.25 -9.88
CA GLY A 103 2.51 14.42 -9.62
C GLY A 103 3.87 14.04 -9.05
N ILE A 104 4.55 14.99 -8.41
CA ILE A 104 5.86 14.80 -7.81
C ILE A 104 5.70 14.30 -6.37
N LEU A 105 6.26 13.15 -6.07
CA LEU A 105 6.29 12.57 -4.73
C LEU A 105 7.66 12.80 -4.08
N ARG A 106 7.65 13.08 -2.78
CA ARG A 106 8.87 13.22 -1.98
C ARG A 106 9.23 11.90 -1.34
N CYS A 107 10.49 11.50 -1.49
CA CYS A 107 11.06 10.27 -0.97
C CYS A 107 12.26 10.56 -0.09
N ASN A 108 12.50 9.67 0.87
CA ASN A 108 13.69 9.69 1.71
C ASN A 108 14.23 8.27 1.89
N ALA A 109 15.57 8.15 1.92
CA ALA A 109 16.26 6.92 2.28
C ALA A 109 17.16 7.20 3.48
N LYS A 110 16.86 6.62 4.63
CA LYS A 110 17.64 6.83 5.86
C LYS A 110 17.79 5.53 6.64
N ASP A 111 19.04 5.08 6.82
CA ASP A 111 19.42 3.96 7.69
C ASP A 111 18.61 2.67 7.44
N GLY A 112 18.36 2.37 6.15
CA GLY A 112 17.59 1.20 5.70
C GLY A 112 16.08 1.34 5.85
N VAL A 113 15.57 2.51 6.25
CA VAL A 113 14.15 2.85 6.24
C VAL A 113 13.89 3.79 5.06
N TYR A 114 12.88 3.48 4.29
CA TYR A 114 12.46 4.20 3.09
C TYR A 114 11.14 4.88 3.34
N THR A 115 11.06 6.17 3.07
CA THR A 115 9.86 6.99 3.33
C THR A 115 9.32 7.57 2.04
N LEU A 116 8.00 7.56 1.93
CA LEU A 116 7.24 8.18 0.85
C LEU A 116 6.17 9.09 1.46
N THR A 117 6.13 10.35 1.01
CA THR A 117 4.99 11.23 1.30
C THR A 117 3.87 10.94 0.30
N ILE A 118 2.68 10.66 0.80
CA ILE A 118 1.49 10.37 0.01
C ILE A 118 0.45 11.50 0.17
N PRO A 119 -0.49 11.66 -0.78
CA PRO A 119 -1.60 12.59 -0.62
C PRO A 119 -2.40 12.31 0.65
N THR A 120 -2.79 13.36 1.37
CA THR A 120 -3.70 13.26 2.50
C THR A 120 -5.13 13.15 1.98
N PRO A 121 -5.85 12.06 2.22
CA PRO A 121 -7.19 11.89 1.68
C PRO A 121 -8.26 12.66 2.47
N GLU A 122 -9.37 12.95 1.82
CA GLU A 122 -10.59 13.38 2.47
C GLU A 122 -11.36 12.18 3.01
N LEU A 123 -11.83 12.28 4.26
CA LEU A 123 -12.56 11.23 4.95
C LEU A 123 -14.01 11.61 5.18
N LYS A 124 -14.95 10.78 4.78
CA LYS A 124 -16.39 10.95 5.02
C LYS A 124 -17.02 9.72 5.65
N LEU A 125 -18.16 9.92 6.29
CA LEU A 125 -18.99 8.80 6.76
C LEU A 125 -19.58 8.08 5.55
N PHE A 126 -19.57 6.76 5.59
CA PHE A 126 -20.22 5.94 4.59
C PHE A 126 -21.72 5.82 4.92
N ASP A 127 -22.57 6.17 3.97
CA ASP A 127 -24.03 6.18 4.07
C ASP A 127 -24.73 5.03 3.31
N GLY A 128 -23.95 4.13 2.71
CA GLY A 128 -24.48 3.00 1.96
C GLY A 128 -24.96 1.83 2.83
N ASN A 129 -25.35 0.73 2.17
CA ASN A 129 -25.86 -0.49 2.81
C ASN A 129 -24.75 -1.26 3.54
N LYS A 130 -24.61 -1.03 4.85
CA LYS A 130 -23.61 -1.66 5.71
C LYS A 130 -23.90 -3.13 5.98
N GLU A 131 -25.17 -3.52 6.08
CA GLU A 131 -25.57 -4.91 6.38
C GLU A 131 -25.12 -5.88 5.30
N GLU A 132 -25.27 -5.49 4.04
CA GLU A 132 -24.84 -6.30 2.89
C GLU A 132 -23.32 -6.49 2.86
N ILE A 133 -22.57 -5.44 3.18
CA ILE A 133 -21.10 -5.48 3.30
C ILE A 133 -20.68 -6.39 4.46
N ILE A 134 -21.28 -6.21 5.65
CA ILE A 134 -21.00 -7.04 6.84
C ILE A 134 -21.25 -8.52 6.53
N LYS A 135 -22.33 -8.84 5.86
CA LYS A 135 -22.66 -10.21 5.46
C LYS A 135 -21.64 -10.77 4.46
N ALA A 136 -21.24 -9.97 3.46
CA ALA A 136 -20.23 -10.40 2.48
C ALA A 136 -18.85 -10.63 3.13
N LEU A 137 -18.56 -9.92 4.22
CA LEU A 137 -17.35 -10.09 5.02
C LEU A 137 -17.43 -11.22 6.06
N SER A 138 -18.61 -11.83 6.28
CA SER A 138 -18.88 -12.75 7.39
C SER A 138 -18.57 -12.14 8.76
N GLY A 139 -18.89 -10.84 8.90
CA GLY A 139 -18.49 -10.00 10.04
C GLY A 139 -19.61 -9.73 11.06
N GLU A 140 -20.76 -10.42 10.99
CA GLU A 140 -21.97 -10.13 11.77
C GLU A 140 -21.74 -10.13 13.30
N LYS A 141 -20.76 -10.87 13.77
CA LYS A 141 -20.41 -10.97 15.21
C LYS A 141 -19.36 -9.97 15.66
N SER A 142 -18.61 -9.39 14.74
CA SER A 142 -17.37 -8.65 15.01
C SER A 142 -17.38 -7.20 14.53
N ILE A 143 -18.34 -6.84 13.69
CA ILE A 143 -18.48 -5.50 13.11
C ILE A 143 -19.73 -4.83 13.69
N ASN A 144 -19.55 -3.70 14.36
CA ASN A 144 -20.65 -2.91 14.93
C ASN A 144 -20.62 -1.49 14.36
N PRO A 145 -21.40 -1.21 13.29
CA PRO A 145 -21.41 0.10 12.64
C PRO A 145 -22.09 1.21 13.45
N GLU A 146 -22.87 0.87 14.50
CA GLU A 146 -23.46 1.86 15.42
C GLU A 146 -22.41 2.41 16.38
N LYS A 147 -21.46 1.56 16.81
CA LYS A 147 -20.37 1.97 17.70
C LYS A 147 -19.22 2.62 16.91
N PHE A 148 -18.85 2.02 15.77
CA PHE A 148 -17.79 2.50 14.89
C PHE A 148 -18.32 2.62 13.47
N PRO A 149 -18.66 3.83 13.02
CA PRO A 149 -19.20 4.06 11.69
C PRO A 149 -18.13 3.70 10.62
N PHE A 150 -18.60 3.24 9.47
CA PHE A 150 -17.73 3.03 8.32
C PHE A 150 -17.25 4.36 7.78
N ILE A 151 -15.97 4.45 7.49
CA ILE A 151 -15.32 5.64 6.93
C ILE A 151 -14.90 5.33 5.50
N LEU A 152 -15.23 6.22 4.58
CA LEU A 152 -14.82 6.16 3.18
C LEU A 152 -13.84 7.29 2.90
N ASP A 153 -12.71 6.97 2.27
CA ASP A 153 -11.81 7.98 1.74
C ASP A 153 -12.15 8.34 0.28
N ASP A 154 -11.59 9.44 -0.21
CA ASP A 154 -11.78 9.89 -1.60
C ASP A 154 -11.00 9.04 -2.62
N GLY A 155 -10.13 8.15 -2.16
CA GLY A 155 -9.47 7.10 -2.94
C GLY A 155 -10.36 5.88 -3.22
N GLY A 156 -11.54 5.78 -2.58
CA GLY A 156 -12.47 4.67 -2.73
C GLY A 156 -12.26 3.53 -1.74
N TYR A 157 -11.50 3.73 -0.65
CA TYR A 157 -11.25 2.70 0.36
C TYR A 157 -12.21 2.84 1.53
N LEU A 158 -12.91 1.75 1.82
CA LEU A 158 -13.90 1.68 2.90
C LEU A 158 -13.27 1.07 4.16
N TYR A 159 -13.13 1.87 5.21
CA TYR A 159 -12.52 1.49 6.48
C TYR A 159 -13.59 0.98 7.45
N ILE A 160 -13.37 -0.23 7.97
CA ILE A 160 -14.32 -0.98 8.79
C ILE A 160 -13.60 -1.50 10.03
N PHE A 161 -14.02 -1.05 11.21
CA PHE A 161 -13.48 -1.52 12.49
C PHE A 161 -14.00 -2.92 12.82
N VAL A 162 -13.10 -3.81 13.25
CA VAL A 162 -13.37 -5.16 13.73
C VAL A 162 -13.02 -5.25 15.22
N SER A 163 -13.85 -5.89 16.01
CA SER A 163 -13.83 -5.84 17.48
C SER A 163 -12.55 -6.38 18.13
N SER A 164 -11.84 -7.30 17.47
CA SER A 164 -10.59 -7.88 17.99
C SER A 164 -9.71 -8.43 16.88
N LEU A 165 -8.42 -8.62 17.20
CA LEU A 165 -7.46 -9.25 16.30
C LEU A 165 -7.90 -10.68 15.94
N LYS A 166 -8.38 -11.44 16.92
CA LYS A 166 -8.89 -12.79 16.70
C LYS A 166 -10.01 -12.82 15.67
N GLU A 167 -10.98 -11.92 15.77
CA GLU A 167 -12.09 -11.83 14.83
C GLU A 167 -11.59 -11.37 13.45
N LEU A 168 -10.71 -10.37 13.40
CA LEU A 168 -10.11 -9.91 12.13
C LEU A 168 -9.41 -11.05 11.38
N MET A 169 -8.62 -11.87 12.09
CA MET A 169 -7.94 -13.03 11.49
C MET A 169 -8.90 -14.12 11.00
N ASN A 170 -10.08 -14.23 11.60
CA ASN A 170 -11.08 -15.25 11.26
C ASN A 170 -12.08 -14.83 10.17
N ILE A 171 -12.09 -13.57 9.76
CA ILE A 171 -12.96 -13.09 8.67
C ILE A 171 -12.63 -13.85 7.39
N LYS A 172 -13.70 -14.39 6.75
CA LYS A 172 -13.65 -15.15 5.49
C LYS A 172 -14.57 -14.47 4.48
N PRO A 173 -14.06 -13.51 3.70
CA PRO A 173 -14.87 -12.78 2.76
C PRO A 173 -15.42 -13.65 1.63
N ASP A 174 -16.64 -13.36 1.21
CA ASP A 174 -17.18 -13.78 -0.09
C ASP A 174 -16.69 -12.78 -1.14
N PHE A 175 -15.54 -13.07 -1.77
CA PHE A 175 -14.91 -12.17 -2.74
C PHE A 175 -15.77 -11.91 -3.96
N GLY A 176 -16.63 -12.86 -4.36
CA GLY A 176 -17.59 -12.67 -5.43
C GLY A 176 -18.60 -11.56 -5.09
N LYS A 177 -19.14 -11.58 -3.87
CA LYS A 177 -20.04 -10.52 -3.38
C LYS A 177 -19.33 -9.20 -3.15
N LEU A 178 -18.10 -9.21 -2.61
CA LEU A 178 -17.31 -7.98 -2.46
C LEU A 178 -17.04 -7.33 -3.83
N MET A 179 -16.74 -8.12 -4.85
CA MET A 179 -16.57 -7.64 -6.22
C MET A 179 -17.87 -7.04 -6.78
N GLU A 180 -19.03 -7.68 -6.56
CA GLU A 180 -20.32 -7.15 -6.97
C GLU A 180 -20.66 -5.82 -6.27
N LEU A 181 -20.36 -5.73 -4.97
CA LEU A 181 -20.56 -4.51 -4.18
C LEU A 181 -19.67 -3.37 -4.68
N SER A 182 -18.41 -3.61 -4.96
CA SER A 182 -17.46 -2.62 -5.48
C SER A 182 -17.74 -2.26 -6.94
N SER A 183 -18.11 -3.20 -7.81
CA SER A 183 -18.43 -2.95 -9.23
C SER A 183 -19.75 -2.22 -9.44
N ALA A 184 -20.66 -2.24 -8.48
CA ALA A 184 -21.96 -1.56 -8.56
C ALA A 184 -21.89 -0.04 -8.51
N ARG A 185 -20.73 0.60 -8.72
CA ARG A 185 -20.48 2.05 -8.73
C ARG A 185 -20.96 2.77 -7.46
N LYS A 186 -20.82 2.12 -6.31
CA LYS A 186 -21.23 2.67 -5.01
C LYS A 186 -20.21 3.64 -4.40
N GLY A 187 -19.21 4.06 -5.18
CA GLY A 187 -18.22 5.06 -4.77
C GLY A 187 -17.09 4.50 -3.93
N PHE A 188 -16.91 3.17 -3.88
CA PHE A 188 -15.78 2.50 -3.25
C PHE A 188 -15.40 1.23 -4.04
N ASP A 189 -14.15 0.82 -3.94
CA ASP A 189 -13.56 -0.29 -4.71
C ASP A 189 -12.66 -1.20 -3.87
N ALA A 190 -12.41 -0.86 -2.60
CA ALA A 190 -11.66 -1.68 -1.68
C ALA A 190 -12.22 -1.63 -0.24
N PHE A 191 -11.92 -2.69 0.52
CA PHE A 191 -12.38 -2.86 1.89
C PHE A 191 -11.16 -2.99 2.81
N THR A 192 -10.98 -2.03 3.72
CA THR A 192 -9.93 -2.00 4.71
C THR A 192 -10.53 -2.36 6.07
N LEU A 193 -10.34 -3.60 6.50
CA LEU A 193 -10.75 -4.04 7.82
C LEU A 193 -9.61 -3.85 8.80
N PHE A 194 -9.88 -3.31 9.98
CA PHE A 194 -8.83 -3.05 10.96
C PHE A 194 -9.32 -3.19 12.40
N THR A 195 -8.36 -3.40 13.29
CA THR A 195 -8.52 -3.39 14.75
C THR A 195 -7.34 -2.69 15.40
N THR A 196 -7.51 -2.21 16.63
CA THR A 196 -6.41 -1.66 17.45
C THR A 196 -5.67 -2.72 18.26
N GLU A 197 -6.11 -3.98 18.21
CA GLU A 197 -5.33 -5.11 18.74
C GLU A 197 -4.28 -5.54 17.74
N THR A 198 -3.08 -5.88 18.23
CA THR A 198 -1.89 -6.16 17.43
C THR A 198 -1.17 -7.42 17.92
N PHE A 199 -0.41 -8.06 17.05
CA PHE A 199 0.49 -9.14 17.45
C PHE A 199 1.68 -8.63 18.26
N GLU A 200 2.21 -7.47 17.88
CA GLU A 200 3.35 -6.85 18.55
C GLU A 200 2.86 -5.70 19.44
N LYS A 201 3.09 -5.83 20.73
CA LYS A 201 2.53 -4.96 21.79
C LYS A 201 2.72 -3.45 21.59
N ASN A 202 3.78 -3.07 20.87
CA ASN A 202 4.10 -1.65 20.63
C ASN A 202 3.52 -1.10 19.32
N ASN A 203 2.84 -1.93 18.54
CA ASN A 203 2.16 -1.50 17.33
C ASN A 203 0.76 -0.97 17.66
N HIS A 204 0.12 -0.26 16.74
CA HIS A 204 -1.06 0.55 17.03
C HIS A 204 -2.34 0.03 16.38
N ALA A 205 -2.22 -0.69 15.27
CA ALA A 205 -3.34 -1.31 14.59
C ALA A 205 -2.89 -2.49 13.73
N HIS A 206 -3.82 -3.40 13.46
CA HIS A 206 -3.66 -4.46 12.48
C HIS A 206 -4.77 -4.34 11.44
N LEU A 207 -4.42 -4.46 10.16
CA LEU A 207 -5.40 -4.39 9.09
C LEU A 207 -5.30 -5.57 8.11
N ARG A 208 -6.41 -5.79 7.38
CA ARG A 208 -6.52 -6.61 6.18
C ARG A 208 -7.14 -5.78 5.06
N PHE A 209 -6.63 -5.93 3.84
CA PHE A 209 -7.06 -5.15 2.70
C PHE A 209 -7.56 -6.05 1.58
N PHE A 210 -8.82 -5.88 1.19
CA PHE A 210 -9.47 -6.65 0.15
C PHE A 210 -9.83 -5.76 -1.03
N THR A 211 -9.39 -6.14 -2.22
CA THR A 211 -9.63 -5.37 -3.44
C THR A 211 -9.90 -6.27 -4.67
N PRO A 212 -10.93 -7.12 -4.62
CA PRO A 212 -11.27 -8.01 -5.73
C PRO A 212 -11.63 -7.26 -7.01
N PHE A 213 -12.05 -6.00 -6.91
CA PHE A 213 -12.28 -5.12 -8.05
C PHE A 213 -11.06 -4.99 -8.96
N TYR A 214 -9.85 -4.93 -8.39
CA TYR A 214 -8.59 -4.87 -9.14
C TYR A 214 -8.02 -6.26 -9.46
N GLY A 215 -8.73 -7.34 -9.11
CA GLY A 215 -8.31 -8.71 -9.35
C GLY A 215 -7.34 -9.27 -8.30
N ILE A 216 -7.29 -8.64 -7.14
CA ILE A 216 -6.50 -9.06 -5.98
C ILE A 216 -7.47 -9.30 -4.82
N ASP A 217 -7.68 -10.56 -4.43
CA ASP A 217 -8.59 -10.88 -3.34
C ASP A 217 -8.16 -10.23 -2.03
N GLU A 218 -6.90 -10.41 -1.63
CA GLU A 218 -6.30 -9.79 -0.46
C GLU A 218 -4.86 -9.36 -0.76
N ASP A 219 -4.55 -8.07 -0.57
CA ASP A 219 -3.19 -7.54 -0.74
C ASP A 219 -2.40 -7.68 0.57
N PRO A 220 -1.18 -8.21 0.53
CA PRO A 220 -0.44 -8.54 1.75
C PRO A 220 -0.05 -7.32 2.59
N VAL A 221 0.40 -6.21 1.98
CA VAL A 221 0.78 -4.99 2.72
C VAL A 221 0.57 -3.75 1.85
N THR A 222 -0.43 -2.94 2.21
CA THR A 222 -0.96 -1.85 1.39
C THR A 222 -0.62 -0.49 1.96
N GLY A 223 0.39 0.17 1.41
CA GLY A 223 0.82 1.50 1.88
C GLY A 223 -0.26 2.57 1.77
N SER A 224 -1.02 2.57 0.67
CA SER A 224 -2.12 3.52 0.41
C SER A 224 -3.33 3.33 1.33
N ALA A 225 -3.49 2.18 1.98
CA ALA A 225 -4.53 1.95 2.99
C ALA A 225 -4.03 2.21 4.42
N ASN A 226 -2.78 1.84 4.71
CA ASN A 226 -2.17 2.04 6.03
C ASN A 226 -1.95 3.53 6.34
N GLY A 227 -1.54 4.33 5.37
CA GLY A 227 -1.37 5.77 5.56
C GLY A 227 -2.65 6.45 6.05
N PRO A 228 -3.75 6.42 5.28
CA PRO A 228 -5.03 6.98 5.69
C PRO A 228 -5.63 6.38 6.96
N LEU A 229 -5.30 5.12 7.29
CA LEU A 229 -5.78 4.50 8.54
C LEU A 229 -5.42 5.33 9.77
N LEU A 230 -4.28 6.02 9.80
CA LEU A 230 -3.92 6.91 10.90
C LEU A 230 -4.98 8.01 11.11
N LEU A 231 -5.44 8.61 10.02
CA LEU A 231 -6.47 9.65 10.07
C LEU A 231 -7.85 9.07 10.44
N VAL A 232 -8.15 7.85 10.00
CA VAL A 232 -9.37 7.12 10.39
C VAL A 232 -9.37 6.84 11.89
N LEU A 233 -8.26 6.36 12.45
CA LEU A 233 -8.11 6.10 13.88
C LEU A 233 -8.32 7.38 14.71
N SER A 234 -7.72 8.50 14.28
CA SER A 234 -7.92 9.81 14.92
C SER A 234 -9.38 10.25 14.84
N LYS A 235 -10.01 10.17 13.64
CA LYS A 235 -11.42 10.54 13.43
C LYS A 235 -12.40 9.71 14.29
N LEU A 236 -12.06 8.45 14.57
CA LEU A 236 -12.86 7.56 15.43
C LEU A 236 -12.53 7.66 16.92
N GLY A 237 -11.56 8.51 17.31
CA GLY A 237 -11.13 8.66 18.71
C GLY A 237 -10.41 7.43 19.26
N LEU A 238 -9.79 6.63 18.38
CA LEU A 238 -9.07 5.39 18.74
C LEU A 238 -7.59 5.62 19.03
N ILE A 239 -7.07 6.79 18.68
CA ILE A 239 -5.73 7.29 19.02
C ILE A 239 -5.84 8.75 19.45
N GLU A 240 -4.77 9.28 20.06
CA GLU A 240 -4.69 10.70 20.41
C GLU A 240 -4.78 11.59 19.16
N GLU A 241 -5.43 12.75 19.28
CA GLU A 241 -5.59 13.71 18.17
C GLU A 241 -4.26 14.35 17.75
N ASP A 242 -3.35 14.58 18.72
CA ASP A 242 -2.04 15.14 18.42
C ASP A 242 -1.12 14.07 17.84
N THR A 243 -0.93 14.10 16.53
CA THR A 243 -0.04 13.22 15.78
C THR A 243 1.27 13.88 15.36
N GLU A 244 1.47 15.19 15.63
CA GLU A 244 2.65 15.93 15.20
C GLU A 244 3.94 15.32 15.79
N GLY A 245 4.88 14.99 14.90
CA GLY A 245 6.16 14.40 15.28
C GLY A 245 6.12 12.95 15.77
N LYS A 246 4.93 12.31 15.77
CA LYS A 246 4.76 10.90 16.20
C LYS A 246 4.80 9.96 15.00
N THR A 247 5.24 8.73 15.26
CA THR A 247 5.22 7.63 14.29
C THR A 247 4.38 6.49 14.85
N PHE A 248 3.47 5.98 14.03
CA PHE A 248 2.59 4.87 14.35
C PHE A 248 2.98 3.66 13.49
N THR A 249 3.12 2.49 14.10
CA THR A 249 3.42 1.26 13.37
C THR A 249 2.14 0.44 13.22
N PHE A 250 1.83 0.06 12.00
CA PHE A 250 0.69 -0.78 11.67
C PHE A 250 1.15 -2.13 11.11
N GLU A 251 0.34 -3.15 11.36
CA GLU A 251 0.57 -4.53 10.97
C GLU A 251 -0.36 -4.94 9.83
N GLN A 252 0.14 -5.71 8.89
CA GLN A 252 -0.66 -6.33 7.83
C GLN A 252 0.02 -7.59 7.29
N GLY A 253 -0.76 -8.51 6.71
CA GLY A 253 -0.25 -9.66 5.95
C GLY A 253 0.01 -10.92 6.76
N ASP A 254 -0.21 -10.90 8.06
CA ASP A 254 0.05 -12.06 8.93
C ASP A 254 -0.81 -13.28 8.54
N VAL A 255 -2.08 -13.07 8.12
CA VAL A 255 -2.96 -14.14 7.61
C VAL A 255 -2.39 -14.82 6.37
N LEU A 256 -1.75 -14.06 5.50
CA LEU A 256 -1.16 -14.56 4.25
C LEU A 256 0.24 -15.13 4.43
N GLY A 257 0.76 -15.14 5.67
CA GLY A 257 2.14 -15.50 5.95
C GLY A 257 3.16 -14.51 5.37
N ARG A 258 2.72 -13.32 4.97
CA ARG A 258 3.54 -12.24 4.41
C ARG A 258 3.56 -11.02 5.34
N LYS A 259 3.91 -11.29 6.59
CA LYS A 259 4.01 -10.30 7.66
C LYS A 259 4.73 -9.03 7.19
N GLY A 260 4.05 -7.87 7.30
CA GLY A 260 4.62 -6.55 7.02
C GLY A 260 4.34 -5.57 8.13
N ARG A 261 5.21 -4.56 8.22
CA ARG A 261 5.14 -3.48 9.21
C ARG A 261 5.36 -2.15 8.50
N ILE A 262 4.38 -1.26 8.65
CA ILE A 262 4.41 0.06 8.04
C ILE A 262 4.44 1.11 9.15
N ASN A 263 5.40 1.99 9.07
CA ASN A 263 5.45 3.19 9.88
C ASN A 263 4.67 4.30 9.17
N VAL A 264 3.77 4.94 9.90
CA VAL A 264 2.93 6.03 9.39
C VAL A 264 3.13 7.25 10.27
N SER A 265 3.26 8.42 9.66
CA SER A 265 3.31 9.69 10.35
C SER A 265 2.46 10.72 9.62
N TYR A 266 1.81 11.58 10.38
CA TYR A 266 1.05 12.70 9.86
C TYR A 266 1.43 13.99 10.56
N SER A 267 1.75 15.03 9.78
CA SER A 267 2.00 16.38 10.27
C SER A 267 0.78 17.24 9.95
N PRO A 268 -0.11 17.52 10.92
CA PRO A 268 -1.24 18.42 10.71
C PRO A 268 -0.83 19.81 10.26
N SER A 269 0.30 20.35 10.82
CA SER A 269 0.80 21.68 10.49
C SER A 269 1.19 21.84 9.02
N LYS A 270 1.58 20.76 8.35
CA LYS A 270 1.98 20.72 6.93
C LYS A 270 0.96 20.05 6.02
N ASN A 271 -0.04 19.40 6.62
CA ASN A 271 -0.95 18.48 5.92
C ASN A 271 -0.18 17.41 5.13
N GLU A 272 0.82 16.79 5.77
CA GLU A 272 1.70 15.79 5.16
C GLU A 272 1.52 14.43 5.80
N LEU A 273 1.05 13.47 5.01
CA LEU A 273 0.95 12.08 5.36
C LEU A 273 2.11 11.29 4.75
N SER A 274 2.83 10.52 5.56
CA SER A 274 3.96 9.75 5.11
C SER A 274 3.86 8.30 5.57
N ILE A 275 4.27 7.39 4.69
CA ILE A 275 4.46 5.97 4.97
C ILE A 275 5.94 5.62 4.86
N ALA A 276 6.40 4.75 5.74
CA ALA A 276 7.78 4.31 5.74
C ALA A 276 7.90 2.82 6.09
N GLY A 277 8.97 2.20 5.62
CA GLY A 277 9.28 0.82 5.93
C GLY A 277 10.64 0.40 5.39
N LYS A 278 11.02 -0.84 5.74
CA LYS A 278 12.22 -1.49 5.21
C LYS A 278 11.87 -2.22 3.91
N ALA A 279 12.90 -2.69 3.21
CA ALA A 279 12.72 -3.59 2.08
C ALA A 279 13.92 -4.52 1.95
N VAL A 280 13.72 -5.68 1.32
CA VAL A 280 14.74 -6.69 1.11
C VAL A 280 14.67 -7.23 -0.32
N THR A 281 15.84 -7.30 -0.98
CA THR A 281 15.94 -7.88 -2.32
C THR A 281 15.84 -9.40 -2.26
N ILE A 282 14.96 -9.97 -3.09
CA ILE A 282 14.74 -11.43 -3.17
C ILE A 282 15.59 -12.03 -4.28
N PHE A 283 15.56 -11.44 -5.48
CA PHE A 283 16.44 -11.83 -6.56
C PHE A 283 16.77 -10.65 -7.48
N LYS A 284 17.87 -10.83 -8.22
CA LYS A 284 18.26 -9.99 -9.36
C LYS A 284 18.44 -10.90 -10.57
N GLY A 285 18.06 -10.43 -11.74
CA GLY A 285 18.15 -11.20 -12.97
C GLY A 285 18.05 -10.31 -14.18
N GLU A 286 17.97 -10.94 -15.33
CA GLU A 286 17.86 -10.27 -16.62
C GLU A 286 16.71 -10.88 -17.42
N ILE A 287 15.97 -10.04 -18.10
CA ILE A 287 14.97 -10.48 -19.08
C ILE A 287 15.45 -10.17 -20.51
N PHE A 288 15.10 -11.05 -21.43
CA PHE A 288 15.40 -10.92 -22.86
C PHE A 288 14.14 -10.42 -23.56
N PHE A 289 14.27 -9.32 -24.26
CA PHE A 289 13.15 -8.63 -24.89
C PHE A 289 13.33 -8.52 -26.40
#